data_bf73c67f8d5a121f0271e07a0d714b8c
#
_entry.id   bf73c67f8d5a121f0271e07a0d714b8c
#
_cell.length_a   1.000
_cell.length_b   1.000
_cell.length_c   1.000
_cell.angle_alpha   90.00
_cell.angle_beta   90.00
_cell.angle_gamma   90.00
#
_symmetry.space_group_name_H-M   'P 1'
#
loop_
_entity.id
_entity.type
_entity.pdbx_description
1 polymer ?
#
loop_
_entity_poly.entity_id
_entity_poly.type
_entity_poly.pdbx_seq_one_letter_code
_entity_poly.pdbx_strand_id
1 'polypeptide(L)'
;MEENRKDAAHGHLQIKLGVSGAAETGHCGVDAYDKGLELGRQIAKHDAMLVTGATTGFPMWAAMGASEVGGFSLGFSPANTEKEHVEKYNLPLEYMDAIVYTGFGYPGRDLIFSNTCDGMLFGCGRIGTIHEFTIAFENQKPIGIFEADWETDEVLKDILDKGHRPNDKIVFDTDPKALVERVIELITKDRINRASFRFDAGKE
;
A
#
# COMPACT_ATOMS: atom_id res chain seq x y z
N MET A 1 -6.52 11.05 -23.56
CA MET A 1 -5.66 10.96 -22.36
C MET A 1 -4.94 12.26 -21.99
N GLU A 2 -5.00 13.31 -22.82
CA GLU A 2 -4.39 14.62 -22.51
C GLU A 2 -5.33 15.61 -21.78
N GLU A 3 -6.62 15.41 -21.84
CA GLU A 3 -7.60 16.35 -21.27
C GLU A 3 -7.69 16.29 -19.74
N ASN A 4 -7.40 15.13 -19.13
CA ASN A 4 -7.47 14.96 -17.66
C ASN A 4 -6.26 15.53 -16.89
N ARG A 5 -5.17 15.90 -17.56
CA ARG A 5 -4.02 16.54 -16.89
C ARG A 5 -4.16 18.06 -16.71
N LYS A 6 -5.06 18.70 -17.45
CA LYS A 6 -5.24 20.17 -17.37
C LYS A 6 -6.09 20.61 -16.17
N ASP A 7 -6.97 19.74 -15.66
CA ASP A 7 -7.71 20.00 -14.42
C ASP A 7 -6.88 19.73 -13.15
N ALA A 8 -5.71 19.13 -13.29
CA ALA A 8 -4.72 18.96 -12.23
C ALA A 8 -3.96 20.26 -11.86
N ALA A 9 -4.41 21.42 -12.35
CA ALA A 9 -3.83 22.73 -12.03
C ALA A 9 -3.87 23.08 -10.53
N HIS A 10 -4.50 22.25 -9.70
CA HIS A 10 -4.59 22.40 -8.25
C HIS A 10 -3.82 21.34 -7.45
N GLY A 11 -2.84 20.65 -8.06
CA GLY A 11 -1.83 19.89 -7.33
C GLY A 11 -2.32 18.60 -6.67
N HIS A 12 -3.31 17.92 -7.25
CA HIS A 12 -3.65 16.57 -6.81
C HIS A 12 -2.65 15.59 -7.40
N LEU A 13 -1.70 15.18 -6.55
CA LEU A 13 -0.80 14.07 -6.89
C LEU A 13 -1.63 12.79 -7.11
N GLN A 14 -1.15 11.93 -7.99
CA GLN A 14 -1.69 10.57 -8.17
C GLN A 14 -1.79 9.87 -6.80
N ILE A 15 -2.86 9.11 -6.59
CA ILE A 15 -3.04 8.34 -5.36
C ILE A 15 -1.96 7.26 -5.28
N LYS A 16 -1.31 7.14 -4.13
CA LYS A 16 -0.32 6.12 -3.82
C LYS A 16 -0.92 5.10 -2.87
N LEU A 17 -1.15 3.89 -3.35
CA LEU A 17 -1.62 2.77 -2.56
C LEU A 17 -0.48 1.83 -2.22
N GLY A 18 -0.18 1.70 -0.93
CA GLY A 18 0.80 0.76 -0.44
C GLY A 18 0.22 -0.65 -0.36
N VAL A 19 0.96 -1.65 -0.83
CA VAL A 19 0.63 -3.06 -0.62
C VAL A 19 1.66 -3.67 0.31
N SER A 20 1.19 -4.13 1.46
CA SER A 20 1.94 -4.84 2.48
C SER A 20 1.56 -6.31 2.51
N GLY A 21 2.54 -7.18 2.69
CA GLY A 21 2.35 -8.62 2.76
C GLY A 21 3.67 -9.38 2.95
N ALA A 22 3.56 -10.70 3.07
CA ALA A 22 4.70 -11.57 3.32
C ALA A 22 5.60 -11.71 2.09
N ALA A 23 6.91 -11.62 2.32
CA ALA A 23 7.93 -11.98 1.34
C ALA A 23 8.02 -13.51 1.15
N GLU A 24 7.84 -14.26 2.23
CA GLU A 24 7.77 -15.73 2.23
C GLU A 24 6.32 -16.15 2.45
N THR A 25 5.73 -16.79 1.46
CA THR A 25 4.28 -17.00 1.33
C THR A 25 3.83 -18.44 1.57
N GLY A 26 4.69 -19.30 2.11
CA GLY A 26 4.37 -20.71 2.34
C GLY A 26 3.24 -20.97 3.35
N HIS A 27 2.81 -19.95 4.11
CA HIS A 27 1.68 -19.99 5.04
C HIS A 27 0.43 -19.30 4.48
N CYS A 28 0.53 -18.70 3.28
CA CYS A 28 -0.61 -18.09 2.60
C CYS A 28 -1.45 -19.16 1.92
N GLY A 29 -2.73 -18.93 1.75
CA GLY A 29 -3.64 -19.82 1.03
C GLY A 29 -3.20 -20.06 -0.42
N VAL A 30 -3.70 -21.12 -1.01
CA VAL A 30 -3.30 -21.56 -2.38
C VAL A 30 -3.63 -20.53 -3.46
N ASP A 31 -4.59 -19.65 -3.23
CA ASP A 31 -5.04 -18.59 -4.14
C ASP A 31 -4.39 -17.23 -3.85
N ALA A 32 -3.46 -17.17 -2.90
CA ALA A 32 -2.80 -15.92 -2.50
C ALA A 32 -2.05 -15.24 -3.66
N TYR A 33 -1.49 -16.04 -4.56
CA TYR A 33 -0.84 -15.55 -5.78
C TYR A 33 -1.83 -14.81 -6.69
N ASP A 34 -2.96 -15.45 -7.04
CA ASP A 34 -3.97 -14.86 -7.92
C ASP A 34 -4.63 -13.63 -7.29
N LYS A 35 -4.85 -13.66 -5.98
CA LYS A 35 -5.36 -12.52 -5.22
C LYS A 35 -4.39 -11.35 -5.19
N GLY A 36 -3.10 -11.60 -5.02
CA GLY A 36 -2.07 -10.57 -5.09
C GLY A 36 -2.00 -9.92 -6.47
N LEU A 37 -2.00 -10.72 -7.54
CA LEU A 37 -2.06 -10.23 -8.92
C LEU A 37 -3.29 -9.35 -9.16
N GLU A 38 -4.47 -9.82 -8.78
CA GLU A 38 -5.71 -9.07 -9.01
C GLU A 38 -5.75 -7.77 -8.21
N LEU A 39 -5.25 -7.78 -6.97
CA LEU A 39 -5.12 -6.55 -6.18
C LEU A 39 -4.29 -5.49 -6.92
N GLY A 40 -3.14 -5.88 -7.46
CA GLY A 40 -2.28 -4.98 -8.25
C GLY A 40 -2.95 -4.47 -9.52
N ARG A 41 -3.65 -5.35 -10.26
CA ARG A 41 -4.42 -4.94 -11.44
C ARG A 41 -5.49 -3.91 -11.09
N GLN A 42 -6.19 -4.10 -9.98
CA GLN A 42 -7.25 -3.18 -9.55
C GLN A 42 -6.67 -1.82 -9.13
N ILE A 43 -5.53 -1.78 -8.45
CA ILE A 43 -4.85 -0.51 -8.13
C ILE A 43 -4.53 0.27 -9.41
N ALA A 44 -3.92 -0.38 -10.39
CA ALA A 44 -3.55 0.27 -11.66
C ALA A 44 -4.77 0.69 -12.50
N LYS A 45 -5.82 -0.13 -12.56
CA LYS A 45 -7.08 0.20 -13.27
C LYS A 45 -7.79 1.43 -12.69
N HIS A 46 -7.54 1.76 -11.42
CA HIS A 46 -8.08 2.96 -10.76
C HIS A 46 -7.11 4.17 -10.85
N ASP A 47 -6.14 4.14 -11.76
CA ASP A 47 -5.14 5.20 -11.96
C ASP A 47 -4.36 5.55 -10.67
N ALA A 48 -4.19 4.57 -9.78
CA ALA A 48 -3.37 4.70 -8.59
C ALA A 48 -1.98 4.11 -8.82
N MET A 49 -0.98 4.72 -8.20
CA MET A 49 0.38 4.20 -8.16
C MET A 49 0.45 3.09 -7.11
N LEU A 50 0.95 1.92 -7.51
CA LEU A 50 1.29 0.87 -6.57
C LEU A 50 2.59 1.23 -5.84
N VAL A 51 2.61 1.09 -4.52
CA VAL A 51 3.82 1.26 -3.71
C VAL A 51 4.06 -0.01 -2.89
N THR A 52 5.30 -0.50 -2.84
CA THR A 52 5.66 -1.71 -2.09
C THR A 52 6.96 -1.54 -1.32
N GLY A 53 7.26 -2.53 -0.49
CA GLY A 53 8.56 -2.65 0.17
C GLY A 53 9.69 -3.19 -0.71
N ALA A 54 9.53 -3.23 -2.04
CA ALA A 54 10.49 -3.78 -3.00
C ALA A 54 10.99 -5.19 -2.57
N THR A 55 10.06 -6.09 -2.25
CA THR A 55 10.35 -7.43 -1.75
C THR A 55 9.63 -8.50 -2.57
N THR A 56 9.99 -9.75 -2.36
CA THR A 56 9.33 -10.94 -2.93
C THR A 56 7.92 -11.17 -2.38
N GLY A 57 7.26 -12.22 -2.81
CA GLY A 57 5.99 -12.71 -2.29
C GLY A 57 4.80 -11.83 -2.63
N PHE A 58 3.89 -11.63 -1.68
CA PHE A 58 2.62 -10.96 -1.92
C PHE A 58 2.75 -9.54 -2.51
N PRO A 59 3.66 -8.66 -2.02
CA PRO A 59 3.87 -7.34 -2.62
C PRO A 59 4.39 -7.39 -4.06
N MET A 60 5.25 -8.37 -4.38
CA MET A 60 5.75 -8.56 -5.75
C MET A 60 4.65 -9.05 -6.68
N TRP A 61 3.77 -9.93 -6.23
CA TRP A 61 2.63 -10.39 -7.03
C TRP A 61 1.67 -9.23 -7.36
N ALA A 62 1.46 -8.31 -6.42
CA ALA A 62 0.72 -7.10 -6.70
C ALA A 62 1.43 -6.21 -7.75
N ALA A 63 2.76 -6.08 -7.67
CA ALA A 63 3.52 -5.34 -8.68
C ALA A 63 3.45 -5.99 -10.07
N MET A 64 3.50 -7.34 -10.14
CA MET A 64 3.26 -8.08 -11.39
C MET A 64 1.89 -7.75 -11.98
N GLY A 65 0.84 -7.84 -11.16
CA GLY A 65 -0.53 -7.55 -11.59
C GLY A 65 -0.72 -6.10 -12.08
N ALA A 66 -0.09 -5.13 -11.42
CA ALA A 66 -0.10 -3.73 -11.87
C ALA A 66 0.61 -3.58 -13.22
N SER A 67 1.77 -4.20 -13.38
CA SER A 67 2.57 -4.18 -14.62
C SER A 67 1.79 -4.77 -15.81
N GLU A 68 1.03 -5.86 -15.63
CA GLU A 68 0.23 -6.49 -16.69
C GLU A 68 -0.80 -5.54 -17.32
N VAL A 69 -1.24 -4.52 -16.62
CA VAL A 69 -2.23 -3.54 -17.09
C VAL A 69 -1.63 -2.13 -17.29
N GLY A 70 -0.28 -2.04 -17.32
CA GLY A 70 0.44 -0.80 -17.57
C GLY A 70 0.46 0.19 -16.40
N GLY A 71 0.25 -0.30 -15.18
CA GLY A 71 0.37 0.49 -13.96
C GLY A 71 1.82 0.79 -13.59
N PHE A 72 2.02 1.84 -12.77
CA PHE A 72 3.32 2.23 -12.24
C PHE A 72 3.54 1.68 -10.82
N SER A 73 4.71 1.08 -10.60
CA SER A 73 5.10 0.47 -9.32
C SER A 73 6.36 1.13 -8.74
N LEU A 74 6.23 1.65 -7.51
CA LEU A 74 7.32 2.27 -6.75
C LEU A 74 7.73 1.36 -5.58
N GLY A 75 9.01 0.96 -5.56
CA GLY A 75 9.57 0.17 -4.48
C GLY A 75 10.33 1.00 -3.45
N PHE A 76 10.25 0.62 -2.17
CA PHE A 76 11.09 1.16 -1.10
C PHE A 76 12.03 0.07 -0.59
N SER A 77 13.33 0.25 -0.80
CA SER A 77 14.36 -0.69 -0.37
C SER A 77 14.93 -0.35 1.00
N PRO A 78 15.26 -1.35 1.84
CA PRO A 78 16.02 -1.14 3.08
C PRO A 78 17.49 -0.80 2.84
N ALA A 79 18.00 -1.06 1.64
CA ALA A 79 19.40 -0.90 1.24
C ALA A 79 19.78 0.55 0.95
N ASN A 80 21.09 0.85 0.93
CA ASN A 80 21.61 2.16 0.52
C ASN A 80 21.76 2.28 -1.00
N THR A 81 21.91 1.16 -1.70
CA THR A 81 22.18 1.10 -3.15
C THR A 81 21.52 -0.12 -3.77
N GLU A 82 21.38 -0.11 -5.10
CA GLU A 82 20.93 -1.27 -5.89
C GLU A 82 21.79 -2.50 -5.62
N LYS A 83 23.11 -2.33 -5.61
CA LYS A 83 24.03 -3.44 -5.32
C LYS A 83 23.75 -4.07 -3.95
N GLU A 84 23.58 -3.26 -2.91
CA GLU A 84 23.26 -3.76 -1.56
C GLU A 84 21.88 -4.42 -1.51
N HIS A 85 20.90 -3.88 -2.25
CA HIS A 85 19.56 -4.44 -2.38
C HIS A 85 19.61 -5.88 -2.92
N VAL A 86 20.35 -6.09 -4.01
CA VAL A 86 20.46 -7.39 -4.66
C VAL A 86 21.39 -8.33 -3.90
N GLU A 87 22.63 -7.89 -3.56
CA GLU A 87 23.66 -8.79 -3.05
C GLU A 87 23.57 -9.05 -1.55
N LYS A 88 23.13 -8.07 -0.75
CA LYS A 88 23.06 -8.20 0.71
C LYS A 88 21.67 -8.60 1.20
N TYR A 89 20.64 -7.96 0.64
CA TYR A 89 19.25 -8.20 1.05
C TYR A 89 18.57 -9.29 0.21
N ASN A 90 19.16 -9.72 -0.91
CA ASN A 90 18.61 -10.69 -1.86
C ASN A 90 17.19 -10.33 -2.32
N LEU A 91 16.98 -9.05 -2.64
CA LEU A 91 15.68 -8.52 -3.04
C LEU A 91 15.60 -8.33 -4.57
N PRO A 92 14.40 -8.46 -5.16
CA PRO A 92 14.19 -8.40 -6.60
C PRO A 92 14.16 -6.96 -7.12
N LEU A 93 14.53 -6.78 -8.39
CA LEU A 93 14.34 -5.52 -9.13
C LEU A 93 13.11 -5.58 -10.04
N GLU A 94 12.61 -6.78 -10.29
CA GLU A 94 11.54 -7.05 -11.24
C GLU A 94 10.24 -6.40 -10.83
N TYR A 95 9.47 -5.96 -11.84
CA TYR A 95 8.14 -5.33 -11.70
C TYR A 95 8.12 -4.01 -10.93
N MET A 96 9.29 -3.40 -10.66
CA MET A 96 9.40 -2.05 -10.10
C MET A 96 9.83 -1.08 -11.20
N ASP A 97 9.07 -0.02 -11.43
CA ASP A 97 9.43 1.05 -12.36
C ASP A 97 10.48 1.99 -11.74
N ALA A 98 10.46 2.10 -10.42
CA ALA A 98 11.48 2.82 -9.67
C ALA A 98 11.66 2.23 -8.27
N ILE A 99 12.88 2.33 -7.72
CA ILE A 99 13.19 1.92 -6.35
C ILE A 99 13.88 3.05 -5.61
N VAL A 100 13.36 3.39 -4.44
CA VAL A 100 13.98 4.32 -3.49
C VAL A 100 14.82 3.53 -2.50
N TYR A 101 16.12 3.72 -2.52
CA TYR A 101 17.07 3.10 -1.59
C TYR A 101 17.16 3.95 -0.31
N THR A 102 16.48 3.51 0.76
CA THR A 102 16.35 4.29 1.98
C THR A 102 17.58 4.26 2.88
N GLY A 103 18.31 3.17 2.90
CA GLY A 103 19.47 2.96 3.75
C GLY A 103 19.17 2.74 5.24
N PHE A 104 17.90 2.66 5.63
CA PHE A 104 17.50 2.58 7.04
C PHE A 104 17.19 1.16 7.55
N GLY A 105 17.53 0.11 6.78
CA GLY A 105 17.13 -1.25 7.10
C GLY A 105 15.62 -1.44 7.04
N TYR A 106 15.13 -2.62 7.43
CA TYR A 106 13.70 -2.93 7.35
C TYR A 106 12.81 -2.01 8.21
N PRO A 107 13.11 -1.77 9.52
CA PRO A 107 12.20 -0.96 10.34
C PRO A 107 12.08 0.49 9.86
N GLY A 108 13.19 1.11 9.47
CA GLY A 108 13.16 2.50 8.97
C GLY A 108 12.54 2.59 7.57
N ARG A 109 12.74 1.58 6.72
CA ARG A 109 12.09 1.48 5.42
C ARG A 109 10.58 1.39 5.57
N ASP A 110 10.07 0.56 6.48
CA ASP A 110 8.64 0.40 6.73
C ASP A 110 7.97 1.72 7.08
N LEU A 111 8.63 2.53 7.92
CA LEU A 111 8.15 3.87 8.27
C LEU A 111 8.07 4.80 7.05
N ILE A 112 9.14 4.84 6.24
CA ILE A 112 9.18 5.72 5.05
C ILE A 112 8.17 5.25 4.00
N PHE A 113 8.09 3.96 3.74
CA PHE A 113 7.13 3.35 2.83
C PHE A 113 5.70 3.67 3.24
N SER A 114 5.31 3.33 4.48
CA SER A 114 3.97 3.56 4.97
C SER A 114 3.60 5.05 4.95
N ASN A 115 4.53 5.94 5.33
CA ASN A 115 4.29 7.39 5.32
C ASN A 115 4.12 7.96 3.91
N THR A 116 4.78 7.39 2.91
CA THR A 116 4.68 7.84 1.51
C THR A 116 3.31 7.57 0.91
N CYS A 117 2.63 6.51 1.34
CA CYS A 117 1.34 6.10 0.81
C CYS A 117 0.19 7.01 1.29
N ASP A 118 -0.82 7.19 0.44
CA ASP A 118 -2.07 7.87 0.80
C ASP A 118 -3.04 6.92 1.52
N GLY A 119 -2.94 5.60 1.24
CA GLY A 119 -3.62 4.51 1.92
C GLY A 119 -2.81 3.23 1.83
N MET A 120 -3.11 2.26 2.68
CA MET A 120 -2.41 0.99 2.76
C MET A 120 -3.36 -0.20 2.62
N LEU A 121 -2.94 -1.21 1.86
CA LEU A 121 -3.63 -2.48 1.65
C LEU A 121 -2.80 -3.62 2.24
N PHE A 122 -3.42 -4.43 3.08
CA PHE A 122 -2.78 -5.53 3.81
C PHE A 122 -3.35 -6.86 3.34
N GLY A 123 -2.49 -7.73 2.79
CA GLY A 123 -2.83 -9.10 2.42
C GLY A 123 -2.19 -10.12 3.35
N CYS A 124 -1.98 -11.34 2.84
CA CYS A 124 -1.24 -12.36 3.58
C CYS A 124 0.09 -11.80 4.08
N GLY A 125 0.32 -11.81 5.39
CA GLY A 125 1.43 -11.11 5.99
C GLY A 125 2.09 -11.85 7.15
N ARG A 126 3.15 -11.23 7.68
CA ARG A 126 3.91 -11.67 8.84
C ARG A 126 4.17 -10.47 9.76
N ILE A 127 5.11 -10.59 10.70
CA ILE A 127 5.41 -9.55 11.69
C ILE A 127 5.75 -8.17 11.06
N GLY A 128 6.39 -8.13 9.88
CA GLY A 128 6.65 -6.88 9.17
C GLY A 128 5.36 -6.22 8.68
N THR A 129 4.39 -7.01 8.24
CA THR A 129 3.05 -6.53 7.85
C THR A 129 2.31 -5.91 9.02
N ILE A 130 2.41 -6.51 10.22
CA ILE A 130 1.85 -5.96 11.46
C ILE A 130 2.55 -4.64 11.83
N HIS A 131 3.86 -4.53 11.65
CA HIS A 131 4.60 -3.30 11.89
C HIS A 131 4.14 -2.17 10.94
N GLU A 132 4.05 -2.43 9.65
CA GLU A 132 3.54 -1.48 8.67
C GLU A 132 2.07 -1.09 8.95
N PHE A 133 1.24 -2.04 9.39
CA PHE A 133 -0.13 -1.78 9.81
C PHE A 133 -0.21 -0.82 10.98
N THR A 134 0.58 -1.03 12.04
CA THR A 134 0.57 -0.14 13.20
C THR A 134 1.05 1.27 12.85
N ILE A 135 2.03 1.41 11.96
CA ILE A 135 2.47 2.71 11.43
C ILE A 135 1.33 3.41 10.68
N ALA A 136 0.65 2.71 9.77
CA ALA A 136 -0.45 3.25 9.00
C ALA A 136 -1.62 3.66 9.91
N PHE A 137 -1.93 2.83 10.91
CA PHE A 137 -2.96 3.08 11.91
C PHE A 137 -2.68 4.34 12.74
N GLU A 138 -1.47 4.47 13.30
CA GLU A 138 -1.06 5.65 14.07
C GLU A 138 -1.10 6.93 13.25
N ASN A 139 -0.79 6.85 11.96
CA ASN A 139 -0.84 7.99 11.05
C ASN A 139 -2.24 8.27 10.48
N GLN A 140 -3.28 7.59 10.99
CA GLN A 140 -4.68 7.79 10.59
C GLN A 140 -4.90 7.64 9.08
N LYS A 141 -4.16 6.75 8.43
CA LYS A 141 -4.31 6.48 7.00
C LYS A 141 -5.54 5.63 6.72
N PRO A 142 -6.18 5.78 5.57
CA PRO A 142 -7.11 4.79 5.04
C PRO A 142 -6.43 3.42 4.91
N ILE A 143 -7.05 2.39 5.47
CA ILE A 143 -6.53 1.03 5.52
C ILE A 143 -7.55 0.06 4.91
N GLY A 144 -7.10 -0.78 4.00
CA GLY A 144 -7.84 -1.93 3.49
C GLY A 144 -7.20 -3.23 3.96
N ILE A 145 -7.98 -4.10 4.58
CA ILE A 145 -7.55 -5.44 4.97
C ILE A 145 -8.23 -6.44 4.05
N PHE A 146 -7.41 -7.14 3.28
CA PHE A 146 -7.85 -8.14 2.33
C PHE A 146 -8.10 -9.46 3.05
N GLU A 147 -9.36 -9.84 3.15
CA GLU A 147 -9.79 -11.06 3.82
C GLU A 147 -9.68 -12.26 2.86
N ALA A 148 -8.99 -13.31 3.32
CA ALA A 148 -8.90 -14.55 2.57
C ALA A 148 -8.50 -15.72 3.48
N ASP A 149 -8.11 -16.87 2.89
CA ASP A 149 -7.66 -18.04 3.62
C ASP A 149 -6.20 -17.86 4.10
N TRP A 150 -6.00 -16.89 5.00
CA TRP A 150 -4.76 -16.61 5.74
C TRP A 150 -5.07 -15.95 7.10
N GLU A 151 -4.21 -16.15 8.08
CA GLU A 151 -4.45 -15.73 9.47
C GLU A 151 -4.20 -14.22 9.71
N THR A 152 -3.64 -13.50 8.75
CA THR A 152 -3.19 -12.11 8.95
C THR A 152 -4.35 -11.16 9.26
N ASP A 153 -5.47 -11.29 8.56
CA ASP A 153 -6.66 -10.45 8.76
C ASP A 153 -7.29 -10.70 10.14
N GLU A 154 -7.28 -11.92 10.65
CA GLU A 154 -7.73 -12.26 12.01
C GLU A 154 -6.82 -11.61 13.06
N VAL A 155 -5.49 -11.68 12.88
CA VAL A 155 -4.52 -11.04 13.76
C VAL A 155 -4.74 -9.52 13.80
N LEU A 156 -4.97 -8.89 12.64
CA LEU A 156 -5.22 -7.45 12.57
C LEU A 156 -6.54 -7.06 13.21
N LYS A 157 -7.60 -7.86 13.07
CA LYS A 157 -8.88 -7.70 13.81
C LYS A 157 -8.65 -7.76 15.32
N ASP A 158 -7.91 -8.76 15.78
CA ASP A 158 -7.58 -8.92 17.20
C ASP A 158 -6.82 -7.69 17.76
N ILE A 159 -5.88 -7.14 17.00
CA ILE A 159 -5.14 -5.93 17.38
C ILE A 159 -6.10 -4.73 17.48
N LEU A 160 -7.04 -4.58 16.54
CA LEU A 160 -8.01 -3.50 16.57
C LEU A 160 -8.95 -3.61 17.77
N ASP A 161 -9.45 -4.78 18.04
CA ASP A 161 -10.39 -5.03 19.14
C ASP A 161 -9.74 -4.81 20.53
N LYS A 162 -8.47 -5.24 20.66
CA LYS A 162 -7.72 -5.17 21.92
C LYS A 162 -6.90 -3.90 22.08
N GLY A 163 -6.73 -3.12 21.00
CA GLY A 163 -5.96 -1.88 20.98
C GLY A 163 -6.68 -0.68 21.64
N HIS A 164 -7.96 -0.82 21.96
CA HIS A 164 -8.78 0.20 22.64
C HIS A 164 -8.75 1.58 21.99
N ARG A 165 -8.54 1.63 20.67
CA ARG A 165 -8.49 2.87 19.91
C ARG A 165 -9.30 2.74 18.60
N PRO A 166 -10.40 3.51 18.46
CA PRO A 166 -11.23 3.44 17.26
C PRO A 166 -10.53 4.06 16.06
N ASN A 167 -10.78 3.49 14.87
CA ASN A 167 -10.39 4.07 13.59
C ASN A 167 -11.50 3.76 12.56
N ASP A 168 -12.14 4.79 12.05
CA ASP A 168 -13.24 4.70 11.08
C ASP A 168 -12.76 4.63 9.61
N LYS A 169 -11.43 4.57 9.41
CA LYS A 169 -10.82 4.51 8.08
C LYS A 169 -10.29 3.12 7.72
N ILE A 170 -10.81 2.08 8.37
CA ILE A 170 -10.42 0.70 8.10
C ILE A 170 -11.58 -0.02 7.45
N VAL A 171 -11.30 -0.67 6.34
CA VAL A 171 -12.25 -1.49 5.60
C VAL A 171 -11.72 -2.90 5.41
N PHE A 172 -12.60 -3.87 5.48
CA PHE A 172 -12.33 -5.29 5.24
C PHE A 172 -13.13 -5.72 4.01
N ASP A 173 -12.52 -6.46 3.11
CA ASP A 173 -13.22 -7.03 1.96
C ASP A 173 -12.49 -8.26 1.42
N THR A 174 -13.25 -9.21 0.87
CA THR A 174 -12.75 -10.40 0.19
C THR A 174 -12.57 -10.18 -1.32
N ASP A 175 -13.16 -9.12 -1.87
CA ASP A 175 -13.05 -8.73 -3.27
C ASP A 175 -11.99 -7.64 -3.44
N PRO A 176 -10.92 -7.87 -4.22
CA PRO A 176 -9.84 -6.90 -4.37
C PRO A 176 -10.27 -5.60 -5.03
N LYS A 177 -11.27 -5.65 -5.93
CA LYS A 177 -11.80 -4.46 -6.57
C LYS A 177 -12.56 -3.60 -5.57
N ALA A 178 -13.52 -4.19 -4.85
CA ALA A 178 -14.29 -3.49 -3.82
C ALA A 178 -13.38 -2.90 -2.75
N LEU A 179 -12.35 -3.66 -2.31
CA LEU A 179 -11.38 -3.19 -1.33
C LEU A 179 -10.63 -1.93 -1.81
N VAL A 180 -10.12 -1.95 -3.05
CA VAL A 180 -9.41 -0.81 -3.65
C VAL A 180 -10.33 0.40 -3.78
N GLU A 181 -11.55 0.22 -4.30
CA GLU A 181 -12.55 1.29 -4.45
C GLU A 181 -12.86 1.96 -3.11
N ARG A 182 -13.15 1.19 -2.07
CA ARG A 182 -13.47 1.69 -0.72
C ARG A 182 -12.30 2.46 -0.09
N VAL A 183 -11.06 2.00 -0.26
CA VAL A 183 -9.89 2.73 0.24
C VAL A 183 -9.67 4.03 -0.53
N ILE A 184 -9.85 4.04 -1.84
CA ILE A 184 -9.77 5.26 -2.67
C ILE A 184 -10.85 6.28 -2.27
N GLU A 185 -12.06 5.82 -1.98
CA GLU A 185 -13.15 6.70 -1.46
C GLU A 185 -12.75 7.37 -0.14
N LEU A 186 -12.17 6.62 0.80
CA LEU A 186 -11.68 7.18 2.06
C LEU A 186 -10.57 8.20 1.85
N ILE A 187 -9.60 7.92 0.96
CA ILE A 187 -8.53 8.85 0.60
C ILE A 187 -9.11 10.14 0.00
N THR A 188 -10.05 10.01 -0.91
CA THR A 188 -10.70 11.13 -1.59
C THR A 188 -11.45 12.02 -0.60
N LYS A 189 -12.21 11.41 0.31
CA LYS A 189 -12.91 12.11 1.39
C LYS A 189 -11.93 12.89 2.29
N ASP A 190 -10.81 12.29 2.66
CA ASP A 190 -9.77 12.96 3.45
C ASP A 190 -9.14 14.13 2.70
N ARG A 191 -8.90 14.00 1.39
CA ARG A 191 -8.36 15.09 0.55
C ARG A 191 -9.32 16.27 0.48
N ILE A 192 -10.62 16.00 0.29
CA ILE A 192 -11.67 17.04 0.26
C ILE A 192 -11.73 17.78 1.60
N ASN A 193 -11.74 17.04 2.71
CA ASN A 193 -11.79 17.63 4.05
C ASN A 193 -10.58 18.53 4.34
N ARG A 194 -9.37 18.13 3.92
CA ARG A 194 -8.16 18.96 4.06
C ARG A 194 -8.18 20.20 3.16
N ALA A 195 -8.75 20.11 1.97
CA ALA A 195 -8.87 21.24 1.06
C ALA A 195 -9.82 22.31 1.63
N SER A 196 -10.98 21.92 2.17
CA SER A 196 -11.94 22.84 2.80
C SER A 196 -11.32 23.57 3.99
N PHE A 197 -10.56 22.87 4.83
CA PHE A 197 -9.88 23.49 5.99
C PHE A 197 -8.84 24.56 5.59
N ARG A 198 -8.14 24.37 4.46
CA ARG A 198 -7.16 25.37 3.95
C ARG A 198 -7.84 26.64 3.42
N PHE A 199 -9.03 26.53 2.84
CA PHE A 199 -9.79 27.68 2.34
C PHE A 199 -10.36 28.54 3.48
N ASP A 200 -10.74 27.95 4.60
CA ASP A 200 -11.26 28.69 5.76
C ASP A 200 -10.15 29.38 6.57
N ALA A 201 -8.98 28.76 6.68
CA ALA A 201 -7.81 29.35 7.36
C ALA A 201 -7.14 30.51 6.61
N GLY A 202 -7.46 30.73 5.34
CA GLY A 202 -6.94 31.84 4.53
C GLY A 202 -7.84 33.07 4.50
N LYS A 203 -8.91 33.12 5.31
CA LYS A 203 -9.88 34.22 5.39
C LYS A 203 -9.74 35.07 6.69
N GLU A 204 -8.75 34.75 7.53
CA GLU A 204 -8.36 35.59 8.66
C GLU A 204 -7.10 36.40 8.26
#